data_c487bd445ee34791e952bcdd10cae1ad
#
_entry.id   c487bd445ee34791e952bcdd10cae1ad
#
_cell.length_a   1.000
_cell.length_b   1.000
_cell.length_c   1.000
_cell.angle_alpha   90.00
_cell.angle_beta   90.00
_cell.angle_gamma   90.00
#
_symmetry.space_group_name_H-M   'P 1'
#
loop_
_entity.id
_entity.type
_entity.pdbx_description
1 polymer ?
#
loop_
_entity_poly.entity_id
_entity_poly.type
_entity_poly.pdbx_seq_one_letter_code
_entity_poly.pdbx_strand_id
1 'polypeptide(L)'
;PKKLPPIAVQRMAWKTGEALCDPVVVDFLQFIRTHMQSDGSFSFRIPKGASKKSFATLSEIAQTWDKMGLFAAIVIYPQNIVYELAQNETVRHFLSGKWLELFVEHQVQQILNRYREEQGAEVSVCSNVVLSETASVGNTHELDVVFSINGKFFWVEAKSSSRSIDYGKYASLCEKLNVTPESLLLVNSDLSVEECEGVSYFWNYRVANCATITQELESMIAKQLESTGNAVPSTD
;
A
#
# COMPACT_ATOMS: atom_id res chain seq x y z
N PRO A 1 -8.55 -10.07 24.69
CA PRO A 1 -8.12 -10.33 23.32
C PRO A 1 -6.60 -10.35 23.29
N LYS A 2 -6.00 -11.45 22.79
CA LYS A 2 -4.54 -11.55 22.65
C LYS A 2 -4.10 -10.55 21.58
N LYS A 3 -3.23 -9.64 21.95
CA LYS A 3 -2.58 -8.71 21.01
C LYS A 3 -1.73 -9.55 20.04
N LEU A 4 -1.97 -9.44 18.74
CA LEU A 4 -1.17 -10.16 17.74
C LEU A 4 0.29 -9.67 17.81
N PRO A 5 1.29 -10.56 17.68
CA PRO A 5 2.67 -10.14 17.60
C PRO A 5 2.90 -9.35 16.29
N PRO A 6 3.79 -8.32 16.29
CA PRO A 6 4.04 -7.47 15.12
C PRO A 6 4.33 -8.25 13.84
N ILE A 7 5.13 -9.31 13.92
CA ILE A 7 5.46 -10.16 12.77
C ILE A 7 4.23 -10.84 12.14
N ALA A 8 3.22 -11.17 12.94
CA ALA A 8 2.00 -11.75 12.44
C ALA A 8 1.17 -10.71 11.68
N VAL A 9 1.10 -9.48 12.17
CA VAL A 9 0.42 -8.36 11.50
C VAL A 9 1.09 -8.05 10.16
N GLN A 10 2.42 -8.02 10.12
CA GLN A 10 3.18 -7.84 8.87
C GLN A 10 2.86 -8.95 7.85
N ARG A 11 2.94 -10.23 8.27
CA ARG A 11 2.59 -11.36 7.39
C ARG A 11 1.16 -11.28 6.84
N MET A 12 0.23 -10.84 7.66
CA MET A 12 -1.16 -10.62 7.23
C MET A 12 -1.22 -9.53 6.17
N ALA A 13 -0.54 -8.40 6.38
CA ALA A 13 -0.49 -7.30 5.45
C ALA A 13 0.07 -7.72 4.08
N TRP A 14 1.18 -8.48 4.06
CA TRP A 14 1.78 -8.98 2.83
C TRP A 14 0.82 -9.88 2.05
N LYS A 15 0.23 -10.88 2.72
CA LYS A 15 -0.75 -11.76 2.10
C LYS A 15 -2.00 -11.03 1.63
N THR A 16 -2.42 -9.99 2.34
CA THR A 16 -3.53 -9.12 1.91
C THR A 16 -3.18 -8.41 0.61
N GLY A 17 -2.03 -7.75 0.54
CA GLY A 17 -1.58 -7.07 -0.67
C GLY A 17 -1.43 -8.00 -1.87
N GLU A 18 -0.84 -9.18 -1.68
CA GLU A 18 -0.74 -10.20 -2.73
C GLU A 18 -2.11 -10.67 -3.23
N ALA A 19 -3.08 -10.87 -2.32
CA ALA A 19 -4.41 -11.33 -2.68
C ALA A 19 -5.24 -10.26 -3.40
N LEU A 20 -4.95 -8.97 -3.20
CA LEU A 20 -5.64 -7.85 -3.85
C LEU A 20 -5.29 -7.66 -5.34
N CYS A 21 -4.45 -8.51 -5.91
CA CYS A 21 -4.38 -8.68 -7.36
C CYS A 21 -5.65 -9.35 -7.94
N ASP A 22 -6.51 -9.94 -7.09
CA ASP A 22 -7.78 -10.54 -7.49
C ASP A 22 -8.95 -9.57 -7.18
N PRO A 23 -9.74 -9.14 -8.18
CA PRO A 23 -10.83 -8.17 -7.99
C PRO A 23 -11.87 -8.61 -6.95
N VAL A 24 -12.13 -9.92 -6.83
CA VAL A 24 -13.12 -10.43 -5.86
C VAL A 24 -12.63 -10.23 -4.42
N VAL A 25 -11.31 -10.27 -4.20
CA VAL A 25 -10.72 -9.97 -2.90
C VAL A 25 -10.78 -8.47 -2.61
N VAL A 26 -10.57 -7.63 -3.62
CA VAL A 26 -10.75 -6.17 -3.51
C VAL A 26 -12.18 -5.86 -3.09
N ASP A 27 -13.18 -6.40 -3.79
CA ASP A 27 -14.59 -6.21 -3.46
C ASP A 27 -14.91 -6.66 -2.02
N PHE A 28 -14.36 -7.80 -1.59
CA PHE A 28 -14.57 -8.30 -0.25
C PHE A 28 -13.95 -7.40 0.81
N LEU A 29 -12.72 -6.93 0.62
CA LEU A 29 -12.08 -6.00 1.55
C LEU A 29 -12.82 -4.67 1.63
N GLN A 30 -13.27 -4.12 0.50
CA GLN A 30 -14.10 -2.92 0.47
C GLN A 30 -15.41 -3.13 1.22
N PHE A 31 -16.08 -4.26 1.01
CA PHE A 31 -17.30 -4.62 1.72
C PHE A 31 -17.07 -4.70 3.23
N ILE A 32 -15.99 -5.34 3.69
CA ILE A 32 -15.61 -5.38 5.12
C ILE A 32 -15.42 -3.96 5.66
N ARG A 33 -14.71 -3.10 4.94
CA ARG A 33 -14.42 -1.72 5.36
C ARG A 33 -15.69 -0.87 5.53
N THR A 34 -16.71 -1.08 4.68
CA THR A 34 -18.00 -0.37 4.85
C THR A 34 -18.73 -0.74 6.13
N HIS A 35 -18.43 -1.91 6.71
CA HIS A 35 -19.07 -2.43 7.92
C HIS A 35 -18.17 -2.41 9.17
N MET A 36 -16.93 -1.87 9.07
CA MET A 36 -15.96 -1.95 10.18
C MET A 36 -16.38 -1.18 11.45
N GLN A 37 -17.36 -0.28 11.34
CA GLN A 37 -17.92 0.50 12.44
C GLN A 37 -19.26 -0.10 12.96
N SER A 38 -19.74 -1.17 12.35
CA SER A 38 -21.05 -1.75 12.62
C SER A 38 -20.90 -3.07 13.37
N ASP A 39 -21.76 -3.28 14.35
CA ASP A 39 -21.88 -4.56 15.04
C ASP A 39 -22.79 -5.51 14.27
N GLY A 40 -22.58 -6.81 14.43
CA GLY A 40 -23.42 -7.86 13.88
C GLY A 40 -22.77 -8.71 12.80
N SER A 41 -23.60 -9.56 12.21
CA SER A 41 -23.20 -10.52 11.18
C SER A 41 -23.52 -9.97 9.80
N PHE A 42 -22.55 -10.04 8.89
CA PHE A 42 -22.66 -9.54 7.52
C PHE A 42 -22.46 -10.68 6.52
N SER A 43 -23.06 -10.56 5.35
CA SER A 43 -22.97 -11.57 4.29
C SER A 43 -22.47 -10.92 2.99
N PHE A 44 -21.23 -11.22 2.62
CA PHE A 44 -20.67 -10.85 1.32
C PHE A 44 -21.07 -11.88 0.27
N ARG A 45 -21.74 -11.44 -0.78
CA ARG A 45 -22.12 -12.30 -1.90
C ARG A 45 -20.97 -12.36 -2.91
N ILE A 46 -20.47 -13.56 -3.17
CA ILE A 46 -19.44 -13.77 -4.19
C ILE A 46 -20.03 -13.51 -5.58
N PRO A 47 -19.39 -12.67 -6.43
CA PRO A 47 -19.92 -12.34 -7.74
C PRO A 47 -20.22 -13.59 -8.59
N LYS A 48 -21.36 -13.58 -9.29
CA LYS A 48 -21.67 -14.63 -10.26
C LYS A 48 -20.66 -14.58 -11.39
N GLY A 49 -19.93 -15.66 -11.59
CA GLY A 49 -18.86 -15.71 -12.59
C GLY A 49 -17.45 -15.59 -12.04
N ALA A 50 -17.32 -15.42 -10.73
CA ALA A 50 -15.99 -15.54 -10.08
C ALA A 50 -15.36 -16.89 -10.47
N SER A 51 -14.09 -16.86 -10.88
CA SER A 51 -13.36 -18.05 -11.27
C SER A 51 -13.12 -18.98 -10.07
N LYS A 52 -12.86 -20.26 -10.31
CA LYS A 52 -12.43 -21.17 -9.24
C LYS A 52 -11.15 -20.68 -8.54
N LYS A 53 -10.26 -20.02 -9.31
CA LYS A 53 -9.02 -19.42 -8.76
C LYS A 53 -9.37 -18.26 -7.82
N SER A 54 -10.23 -17.34 -8.24
CA SER A 54 -10.67 -16.21 -7.41
C SER A 54 -11.34 -16.68 -6.10
N PHE A 55 -12.20 -17.71 -6.19
CA PHE A 55 -12.81 -18.30 -5.00
C PHE A 55 -11.76 -18.92 -4.07
N ALA A 56 -10.75 -19.60 -4.60
CA ALA A 56 -9.69 -20.19 -3.81
C ALA A 56 -8.86 -19.10 -3.12
N THR A 57 -8.44 -18.05 -3.84
CA THR A 57 -7.70 -16.90 -3.30
C THR A 57 -8.51 -16.20 -2.19
N LEU A 58 -9.79 -15.92 -2.45
CA LEU A 58 -10.70 -15.31 -1.48
C LEU A 58 -10.83 -16.17 -0.22
N SER A 59 -10.99 -17.48 -0.37
CA SER A 59 -11.13 -18.41 0.74
C SER A 59 -9.85 -18.51 1.58
N GLU A 60 -8.68 -18.54 0.92
CA GLU A 60 -7.38 -18.58 1.59
C GLU A 60 -7.12 -17.31 2.41
N ILE A 61 -7.39 -16.14 1.81
CA ILE A 61 -7.17 -14.89 2.53
C ILE A 61 -8.16 -14.72 3.68
N ALA A 62 -9.43 -15.05 3.49
CA ALA A 62 -10.44 -15.01 4.54
C ALA A 62 -10.07 -15.92 5.72
N GLN A 63 -9.60 -17.16 5.47
CA GLN A 63 -9.10 -18.06 6.50
C GLN A 63 -7.81 -17.51 7.16
N THR A 64 -6.96 -16.83 6.42
CA THR A 64 -5.77 -16.19 6.98
C THR A 64 -6.16 -15.08 7.94
N TRP A 65 -7.10 -14.22 7.55
CA TRP A 65 -7.63 -13.15 8.40
C TRP A 65 -8.34 -13.71 9.66
N ASP A 66 -9.07 -14.82 9.53
CA ASP A 66 -9.72 -15.51 10.67
C ASP A 66 -8.68 -16.00 11.68
N LYS A 67 -7.68 -16.76 11.21
CA LYS A 67 -6.58 -17.26 12.06
C LYS A 67 -5.84 -16.15 12.81
N MET A 68 -5.87 -14.95 12.27
CA MET A 68 -5.22 -13.77 12.83
C MET A 68 -6.18 -12.90 13.65
N GLY A 69 -7.40 -13.34 13.85
CA GLY A 69 -8.38 -12.70 14.73
C GLY A 69 -9.02 -11.46 14.17
N LEU A 70 -9.10 -11.34 12.83
CA LEU A 70 -9.86 -10.26 12.17
C LEU A 70 -11.36 -10.46 12.37
N PHE A 71 -11.81 -11.71 12.42
CA PHE A 71 -13.19 -12.09 12.62
C PHE A 71 -13.44 -12.62 14.03
N ALA A 72 -14.60 -12.31 14.59
CA ALA A 72 -15.15 -12.97 15.76
C ALA A 72 -15.80 -14.30 15.35
N ALA A 73 -16.38 -14.34 14.15
CA ALA A 73 -16.92 -15.52 13.50
C ALA A 73 -16.85 -15.39 11.98
N ILE A 74 -16.61 -16.49 11.28
CA ILE A 74 -16.68 -16.55 9.83
C ILE A 74 -17.12 -17.92 9.33
N VAL A 75 -17.97 -17.95 8.30
CA VAL A 75 -18.37 -19.14 7.57
C VAL A 75 -18.29 -18.88 6.08
N ILE A 76 -17.54 -19.70 5.36
CA ILE A 76 -17.32 -19.59 3.91
C ILE A 76 -18.20 -20.62 3.21
N TYR A 77 -19.14 -20.13 2.41
CA TYR A 77 -19.97 -20.93 1.51
C TYR A 77 -19.57 -20.73 0.06
N PRO A 78 -19.95 -21.61 -0.86
CA PRO A 78 -19.61 -21.46 -2.27
C PRO A 78 -20.13 -20.17 -2.94
N GLN A 79 -21.17 -19.55 -2.37
CA GLN A 79 -21.84 -18.37 -2.95
C GLN A 79 -21.72 -17.12 -2.08
N ASN A 80 -21.34 -17.23 -0.84
CA ASN A 80 -21.21 -16.11 0.07
C ASN A 80 -20.28 -16.42 1.24
N ILE A 81 -19.75 -15.35 1.84
CA ILE A 81 -19.03 -15.41 3.12
C ILE A 81 -19.87 -14.67 4.15
N VAL A 82 -20.21 -15.36 5.24
CA VAL A 82 -20.88 -14.76 6.39
C VAL A 82 -19.84 -14.53 7.46
N TYR A 83 -19.76 -13.33 7.99
CA TYR A 83 -18.75 -12.98 9.00
C TYR A 83 -19.27 -11.99 10.03
N GLU A 84 -18.60 -11.97 11.17
CA GLU A 84 -18.70 -10.98 12.23
C GLU A 84 -17.29 -10.44 12.51
N LEU A 85 -17.10 -9.13 12.50
CA LEU A 85 -15.79 -8.53 12.77
C LEU A 85 -15.45 -8.57 14.24
N ALA A 86 -14.21 -8.84 14.55
CA ALA A 86 -13.71 -8.69 15.90
C ALA A 86 -13.64 -7.22 16.29
N GLN A 87 -14.42 -6.81 17.29
CA GLN A 87 -14.55 -5.44 17.75
C GLN A 87 -13.37 -5.03 18.65
N ASN A 88 -12.21 -4.79 18.04
CA ASN A 88 -11.03 -4.29 18.74
C ASN A 88 -10.24 -3.28 17.92
N GLU A 89 -9.43 -2.46 18.60
CA GLU A 89 -8.68 -1.38 17.99
C GLU A 89 -7.67 -1.86 16.93
N THR A 90 -7.03 -3.01 17.16
CA THR A 90 -6.05 -3.58 16.22
C THR A 90 -6.71 -3.90 14.87
N VAL A 91 -7.90 -4.50 14.89
CA VAL A 91 -8.67 -4.81 13.66
C VAL A 91 -9.07 -3.53 12.94
N ARG A 92 -9.60 -2.54 13.68
CA ARG A 92 -9.99 -1.25 13.08
C ARG A 92 -8.80 -0.55 12.46
N HIS A 93 -7.67 -0.48 13.18
CA HIS A 93 -6.45 0.13 12.68
C HIS A 93 -5.90 -0.60 11.45
N PHE A 94 -5.89 -1.93 11.45
CA PHE A 94 -5.51 -2.73 10.30
C PHE A 94 -6.39 -2.40 9.08
N LEU A 95 -7.71 -2.46 9.24
CA LEU A 95 -8.67 -2.22 8.15
C LEU A 95 -8.71 -0.77 7.67
N SER A 96 -8.32 0.20 8.51
CA SER A 96 -8.27 1.62 8.13
C SER A 96 -7.15 1.99 7.15
N GLY A 97 -6.18 1.09 6.95
CA GLY A 97 -5.09 1.30 5.99
C GLY A 97 -3.72 0.79 6.41
N LYS A 98 -3.52 0.48 7.70
CA LYS A 98 -2.19 0.05 8.19
C LYS A 98 -1.64 -1.18 7.48
N TRP A 99 -2.50 -2.07 7.00
CA TRP A 99 -2.08 -3.21 6.18
C TRP A 99 -1.39 -2.76 4.87
N LEU A 100 -1.89 -1.69 4.24
CA LEU A 100 -1.33 -1.21 2.98
C LEU A 100 0.06 -0.58 3.18
N GLU A 101 0.22 0.24 4.22
CA GLU A 101 1.54 0.81 4.60
C GLU A 101 2.58 -0.30 4.83
N LEU A 102 2.22 -1.35 5.59
CA LEU A 102 3.10 -2.49 5.84
C LEU A 102 3.38 -3.32 4.58
N PHE A 103 2.42 -3.43 3.67
CA PHE A 103 2.62 -4.09 2.38
C PHE A 103 3.57 -3.29 1.50
N VAL A 104 3.37 -1.98 1.39
CA VAL A 104 4.23 -1.06 0.64
C VAL A 104 5.66 -1.09 1.17
N GLU A 105 5.83 -0.98 2.49
CA GLU A 105 7.15 -1.08 3.13
C GLU A 105 7.85 -2.39 2.76
N HIS A 106 7.13 -3.51 2.79
CA HIS A 106 7.67 -4.80 2.40
C HIS A 106 8.12 -4.84 0.93
N GLN A 107 7.31 -4.31 0.00
CA GLN A 107 7.67 -4.24 -1.42
C GLN A 107 8.93 -3.40 -1.64
N VAL A 108 9.02 -2.24 -0.99
CA VAL A 108 10.21 -1.39 -1.03
C VAL A 108 11.43 -2.14 -0.49
N GLN A 109 11.33 -2.77 0.68
CA GLN A 109 12.44 -3.52 1.27
C GLN A 109 12.94 -4.66 0.37
N GLN A 110 12.04 -5.38 -0.30
CA GLN A 110 12.40 -6.44 -1.24
C GLN A 110 13.21 -5.91 -2.42
N ILE A 111 12.77 -4.78 -3.00
CA ILE A 111 13.48 -4.13 -4.10
C ILE A 111 14.85 -3.63 -3.64
N LEU A 112 14.92 -2.94 -2.50
CA LEU A 112 16.17 -2.44 -1.95
C LEU A 112 17.18 -3.54 -1.66
N ASN A 113 16.73 -4.69 -1.15
CA ASN A 113 17.62 -5.84 -0.92
C ASN A 113 18.20 -6.35 -2.24
N ARG A 114 17.43 -6.44 -3.32
CA ARG A 114 17.94 -6.80 -4.65
C ARG A 114 18.99 -5.81 -5.15
N TYR A 115 18.74 -4.51 -5.06
CA TYR A 115 19.72 -3.48 -5.47
C TYR A 115 21.02 -3.57 -4.66
N ARG A 116 20.91 -3.84 -3.35
CA ARG A 116 22.08 -4.04 -2.48
C ARG A 116 22.87 -5.30 -2.86
N GLU A 117 22.18 -6.43 -3.05
CA GLU A 117 22.81 -7.73 -3.29
C GLU A 117 23.37 -7.86 -4.72
N GLU A 118 22.64 -7.39 -5.73
CA GLU A 118 23.00 -7.57 -7.14
C GLU A 118 23.91 -6.45 -7.67
N GLN A 119 23.75 -5.23 -7.17
CA GLN A 119 24.44 -4.04 -7.69
C GLN A 119 25.39 -3.38 -6.68
N GLY A 120 25.45 -3.87 -5.44
CA GLY A 120 26.26 -3.25 -4.39
C GLY A 120 25.79 -1.84 -4.02
N ALA A 121 24.52 -1.48 -4.28
CA ALA A 121 24.01 -0.16 -4.07
C ALA A 121 23.94 0.19 -2.57
N GLU A 122 24.27 1.43 -2.23
CA GLU A 122 23.99 1.98 -0.91
C GLU A 122 22.50 2.30 -0.79
N VAL A 123 21.82 1.65 0.15
CA VAL A 123 20.38 1.80 0.32
C VAL A 123 20.00 2.09 1.77
N SER A 124 19.02 2.96 1.98
CA SER A 124 18.40 3.19 3.27
C SER A 124 16.87 3.27 3.13
N VAL A 125 16.15 2.95 4.21
CA VAL A 125 14.69 3.03 4.27
C VAL A 125 14.23 3.45 5.65
N CYS A 126 13.22 4.31 5.71
CA CYS A 126 12.50 4.70 6.92
C CYS A 126 11.00 4.70 6.64
N SER A 127 10.21 4.31 7.62
CA SER A 127 8.75 4.33 7.55
C SER A 127 8.17 5.24 8.62
N ASN A 128 6.98 5.80 8.36
CA ASN A 128 6.24 6.70 9.26
C ASN A 128 7.10 7.92 9.68
N VAL A 129 7.72 8.58 8.70
CA VAL A 129 8.57 9.75 8.96
C VAL A 129 7.70 10.98 9.19
N VAL A 130 7.78 11.55 10.38
CA VAL A 130 7.02 12.75 10.73
C VAL A 130 7.84 14.01 10.44
N LEU A 131 7.31 14.84 9.56
CA LEU A 131 7.84 16.17 9.26
C LEU A 131 7.12 17.19 10.15
N SER A 132 7.88 17.95 10.93
CA SER A 132 7.35 19.06 11.75
C SER A 132 7.91 20.39 11.24
N GLU A 133 7.03 21.34 10.97
CA GLU A 133 7.44 22.73 10.72
C GLU A 133 7.75 23.41 12.06
N THR A 134 8.99 23.87 12.24
CA THR A 134 9.47 24.51 13.47
C THR A 134 8.79 25.85 13.79
N ALA A 135 8.02 26.42 12.86
CA ALA A 135 7.42 27.76 12.97
C ALA A 135 5.89 27.75 13.22
N SER A 136 5.20 26.64 13.10
CA SER A 136 3.75 26.57 13.32
C SER A 136 3.38 25.35 14.15
N VAL A 137 2.81 25.60 15.31
CA VAL A 137 2.18 24.57 16.13
C VAL A 137 0.98 24.03 15.34
N GLY A 138 1.13 22.83 14.74
CA GLY A 138 -0.02 22.10 14.17
C GLY A 138 0.12 21.47 12.80
N ASN A 139 1.10 21.81 11.98
CA ASN A 139 1.27 21.16 10.68
C ASN A 139 2.35 20.07 10.74
N THR A 140 1.93 18.87 11.12
CA THR A 140 2.75 17.65 10.96
C THR A 140 2.31 16.89 9.74
N HIS A 141 3.25 16.50 8.89
CA HIS A 141 3.02 15.61 7.77
C HIS A 141 3.73 14.29 8.05
N GLU A 142 3.04 13.19 7.88
CA GLU A 142 3.62 11.86 7.94
C GLU A 142 3.85 11.37 6.51
N LEU A 143 5.08 10.87 6.25
CA LEU A 143 5.45 10.19 5.02
C LEU A 143 5.47 8.69 5.31
N ASP A 144 4.69 7.91 4.57
CA ASP A 144 4.48 6.49 4.89
C ASP A 144 5.76 5.68 4.73
N VAL A 145 6.44 5.77 3.57
CA VAL A 145 7.74 5.13 3.33
C VAL A 145 8.65 6.06 2.55
N VAL A 146 9.84 6.31 3.06
CA VAL A 146 10.91 7.03 2.36
C VAL A 146 12.15 6.16 2.27
N PHE A 147 12.85 6.23 1.14
CA PHE A 147 14.07 5.47 0.97
C PHE A 147 15.08 6.19 0.07
N SER A 148 16.32 5.74 0.11
CA SER A 148 17.34 6.20 -0.82
C SER A 148 18.11 5.06 -1.46
N ILE A 149 18.58 5.28 -2.68
CA ILE A 149 19.49 4.41 -3.42
C ILE A 149 20.61 5.28 -3.98
N ASN A 150 21.87 5.02 -3.59
CA ASN A 150 23.04 5.78 -4.01
C ASN A 150 22.84 7.31 -3.83
N GLY A 151 22.25 7.71 -2.70
CA GLY A 151 21.98 9.11 -2.37
C GLY A 151 20.76 9.74 -3.06
N LYS A 152 20.07 9.03 -3.93
CA LYS A 152 18.79 9.48 -4.52
C LYS A 152 17.64 9.20 -3.57
N PHE A 153 16.83 10.21 -3.31
CA PHE A 153 15.67 10.13 -2.43
C PHE A 153 14.41 9.74 -3.19
N PHE A 154 13.60 8.88 -2.58
CA PHE A 154 12.31 8.41 -3.06
C PHE A 154 11.29 8.40 -1.94
N TRP A 155 10.04 8.65 -2.30
CA TRP A 155 8.92 8.65 -1.37
C TRP A 155 7.76 7.82 -1.92
N VAL A 156 7.19 6.97 -1.07
CA VAL A 156 5.97 6.20 -1.39
C VAL A 156 4.91 6.53 -0.36
N GLU A 157 3.74 6.87 -0.84
CA GLU A 157 2.56 7.19 -0.04
C GLU A 157 1.48 6.15 -0.28
N ALA A 158 0.90 5.58 0.77
CA ALA A 158 -0.10 4.52 0.73
C ALA A 158 -1.48 5.05 1.10
N LYS A 159 -2.47 4.88 0.24
CA LYS A 159 -3.86 5.27 0.49
C LYS A 159 -4.80 4.12 0.21
N SER A 160 -5.49 3.66 1.24
CA SER A 160 -6.46 2.59 1.14
C SER A 160 -7.82 3.05 0.62
N SER A 161 -8.00 4.34 0.30
CA SER A 161 -9.21 4.90 -0.28
C SER A 161 -8.88 6.00 -1.28
N SER A 162 -9.48 5.92 -2.47
CA SER A 162 -9.34 6.94 -3.51
C SER A 162 -9.93 8.30 -3.10
N ARG A 163 -10.92 8.31 -2.20
CA ARG A 163 -11.58 9.53 -1.71
C ARG A 163 -10.71 10.36 -0.77
N SER A 164 -9.62 9.80 -0.24
CA SER A 164 -8.73 10.46 0.73
C SER A 164 -7.48 11.06 0.11
N ILE A 165 -7.35 11.07 -1.23
CA ILE A 165 -6.16 11.59 -1.91
C ILE A 165 -6.35 13.09 -2.18
N ASP A 166 -5.49 13.90 -1.57
CA ASP A 166 -5.34 15.32 -1.86
C ASP A 166 -4.06 15.53 -2.68
N TYR A 167 -4.21 15.55 -4.00
CA TYR A 167 -3.08 15.69 -4.92
C TYR A 167 -2.36 17.04 -4.79
N GLY A 168 -3.07 18.11 -4.43
CA GLY A 168 -2.49 19.43 -4.19
C GLY A 168 -1.54 19.42 -2.99
N LYS A 169 -1.87 18.65 -1.95
CA LYS A 169 -0.99 18.45 -0.79
C LYS A 169 0.35 17.83 -1.19
N TYR A 170 0.35 16.83 -2.07
CA TYR A 170 1.58 16.16 -2.49
C TYR A 170 2.46 17.06 -3.35
N ALA A 171 1.87 17.89 -4.23
CA ALA A 171 2.63 18.91 -4.97
C ALA A 171 3.36 19.86 -4.02
N SER A 172 2.66 20.41 -3.03
CA SER A 172 3.23 21.30 -2.03
C SER A 172 4.33 20.62 -1.20
N LEU A 173 4.16 19.34 -0.85
CA LEU A 173 5.18 18.59 -0.10
C LEU A 173 6.42 18.29 -0.94
N CYS A 174 6.27 17.92 -2.22
CA CYS A 174 7.39 17.75 -3.14
C CYS A 174 8.21 19.04 -3.26
N GLU A 175 7.55 20.19 -3.41
CA GLU A 175 8.20 21.48 -3.48
C GLU A 175 8.97 21.81 -2.18
N LYS A 176 8.33 21.63 -1.02
CA LYS A 176 8.96 21.86 0.30
C LYS A 176 10.16 20.95 0.57
N LEU A 177 10.10 19.69 0.14
CA LEU A 177 11.16 18.72 0.31
C LEU A 177 12.24 18.81 -0.78
N ASN A 178 12.06 19.68 -1.78
CA ASN A 178 12.89 19.77 -2.97
C ASN A 178 13.04 18.39 -3.67
N VAL A 179 11.92 17.68 -3.77
CA VAL A 179 11.83 16.36 -4.40
C VAL A 179 11.01 16.48 -5.66
N THR A 180 11.45 15.87 -6.75
CA THR A 180 10.69 15.88 -7.99
C THR A 180 9.48 14.93 -7.91
N PRO A 181 8.35 15.25 -8.58
CA PRO A 181 7.18 14.37 -8.63
C PRO A 181 7.50 12.95 -9.13
N GLU A 182 8.53 12.82 -9.97
CA GLU A 182 9.00 11.54 -10.50
C GLU A 182 9.63 10.62 -9.43
N SER A 183 9.99 11.16 -8.26
CA SER A 183 10.49 10.41 -7.10
C SER A 183 9.40 10.06 -6.10
N LEU A 184 8.14 10.43 -6.39
CA LEU A 184 6.95 10.09 -5.60
C LEU A 184 6.14 8.99 -6.30
N LEU A 185 5.77 7.94 -5.55
CA LEU A 185 4.80 6.95 -5.94
C LEU A 185 3.61 6.97 -4.98
N LEU A 186 2.40 7.17 -5.52
CA LEU A 186 1.15 7.04 -4.78
C LEU A 186 0.61 5.62 -4.98
N VAL A 187 0.44 4.86 -3.90
CA VAL A 187 -0.13 3.51 -3.94
C VAL A 187 -1.56 3.56 -3.42
N ASN A 188 -2.52 3.16 -4.25
CA ASN A 188 -3.93 3.14 -3.87
C ASN A 188 -4.55 1.75 -4.08
N SER A 189 -5.12 1.16 -3.03
CA SER A 189 -5.68 -0.19 -3.09
C SER A 189 -7.07 -0.27 -3.72
N ASP A 190 -7.77 0.85 -3.86
CA ASP A 190 -9.14 0.89 -4.37
C ASP A 190 -9.21 1.17 -5.90
N LEU A 191 -8.09 1.55 -6.52
CA LEU A 191 -8.04 1.86 -7.94
C LEU A 191 -7.73 0.61 -8.79
N SER A 192 -8.39 0.48 -9.93
CA SER A 192 -7.99 -0.47 -10.97
C SER A 192 -6.69 -0.01 -11.66
N VAL A 193 -6.09 -0.85 -12.50
CA VAL A 193 -4.90 -0.50 -13.28
C VAL A 193 -5.19 0.69 -14.20
N GLU A 194 -6.33 0.64 -14.91
CA GLU A 194 -6.77 1.69 -15.82
C GLU A 194 -7.03 3.03 -15.11
N GLU A 195 -7.60 2.97 -13.91
CA GLU A 195 -7.79 4.18 -13.08
C GLU A 195 -6.45 4.75 -12.60
N CYS A 196 -5.48 3.90 -12.21
CA CYS A 196 -4.13 4.35 -11.86
C CYS A 196 -3.46 5.08 -13.04
N GLU A 197 -3.55 4.54 -14.26
CA GLU A 197 -3.03 5.16 -15.48
C GLU A 197 -3.69 6.52 -15.74
N GLY A 198 -5.03 6.59 -15.63
CA GLY A 198 -5.79 7.82 -15.82
C GLY A 198 -5.40 8.91 -14.80
N VAL A 199 -5.26 8.54 -13.52
CA VAL A 199 -4.84 9.46 -12.47
C VAL A 199 -3.39 9.92 -12.68
N SER A 200 -2.49 9.00 -13.06
CA SER A 200 -1.09 9.31 -13.36
C SER A 200 -0.98 10.33 -14.49
N TYR A 201 -1.74 10.15 -15.55
CA TYR A 201 -1.76 11.07 -16.69
C TYR A 201 -2.28 12.47 -16.31
N PHE A 202 -3.38 12.53 -15.56
CA PHE A 202 -4.03 13.80 -15.22
C PHE A 202 -3.21 14.64 -14.25
N TRP A 203 -2.61 14.00 -13.22
CA TRP A 203 -1.91 14.71 -12.16
C TRP A 203 -0.39 14.74 -12.31
N ASN A 204 0.15 14.09 -13.31
CA ASN A 204 1.60 13.93 -13.52
C ASN A 204 2.34 13.35 -12.32
N TYR A 205 1.69 12.42 -11.60
CA TYR A 205 2.28 11.62 -10.53
C TYR A 205 2.33 10.16 -10.97
N ARG A 206 3.25 9.39 -10.40
CA ARG A 206 3.18 7.93 -10.51
C ARG A 206 2.13 7.40 -9.56
N VAL A 207 1.21 6.59 -10.07
CA VAL A 207 0.15 5.95 -9.28
C VAL A 207 0.15 4.46 -9.56
N ALA A 208 0.12 3.66 -8.50
CA ALA A 208 0.05 2.21 -8.57
C ALA A 208 -1.07 1.67 -7.68
N ASN A 209 -1.48 0.45 -7.94
CA ASN A 209 -2.25 -0.38 -7.02
C ASN A 209 -1.42 -1.57 -6.52
N CYS A 210 -2.02 -2.48 -5.75
CA CYS A 210 -1.30 -3.64 -5.22
C CYS A 210 -0.76 -4.58 -6.32
N ALA A 211 -1.35 -4.59 -7.52
CA ALA A 211 -0.90 -5.43 -8.62
C ALA A 211 0.29 -4.82 -9.39
N THR A 212 0.41 -3.51 -9.44
CA THR A 212 1.41 -2.81 -10.26
C THR A 212 2.54 -2.16 -9.46
N ILE A 213 2.45 -2.13 -8.12
CA ILE A 213 3.42 -1.45 -7.25
C ILE A 213 4.88 -1.84 -7.53
N THR A 214 5.18 -3.13 -7.68
CA THR A 214 6.56 -3.59 -7.91
C THR A 214 7.12 -3.03 -9.22
N GLN A 215 6.33 -3.13 -10.31
CA GLN A 215 6.72 -2.61 -11.62
C GLN A 215 6.92 -1.09 -11.60
N GLU A 216 6.01 -0.35 -10.95
CA GLU A 216 6.10 1.10 -10.86
C GLU A 216 7.28 1.57 -10.01
N LEU A 217 7.59 0.87 -8.90
CA LEU A 217 8.78 1.13 -8.10
C LEU A 217 10.07 0.91 -8.90
N GLU A 218 10.19 -0.23 -9.59
CA GLU A 218 11.36 -0.52 -10.43
C GLU A 218 11.54 0.51 -11.55
N SER A 219 10.46 0.86 -12.24
CA SER A 219 10.47 1.89 -13.29
C SER A 219 10.86 3.26 -12.75
N MET A 220 10.34 3.65 -11.57
CA MET A 220 10.68 4.90 -10.90
C MET A 220 12.18 4.97 -10.56
N ILE A 221 12.69 3.92 -9.95
CA ILE A 221 14.10 3.84 -9.53
C ILE A 221 15.02 3.87 -10.76
N ALA A 222 14.76 3.03 -11.77
CA ALA A 222 15.58 2.96 -12.98
C ALA A 222 15.68 4.34 -13.66
N LYS A 223 14.55 5.01 -13.90
CA LYS A 223 14.52 6.34 -14.53
C LYS A 223 15.34 7.39 -13.79
N GLN A 224 15.28 7.38 -12.46
CA GLN A 224 16.03 8.33 -11.64
C GLN A 224 17.53 8.02 -11.59
N LEU A 225 17.93 6.74 -11.59
CA LEU A 225 19.35 6.35 -11.59
C LEU A 225 20.01 6.62 -12.95
N GLU A 226 19.32 6.39 -14.08
CA GLU A 226 19.82 6.68 -15.44
C GLU A 226 20.06 8.16 -15.67
N SER A 227 19.21 9.04 -15.11
CA SER A 227 19.33 10.49 -15.27
C SER A 227 20.65 11.08 -14.72
N THR A 228 21.35 10.36 -13.85
CA THR A 228 22.64 10.77 -13.28
C THR A 228 23.87 10.25 -14.03
N GLY A 229 23.71 9.16 -14.80
CA GLY A 229 24.83 8.62 -15.61
C GLY A 229 25.24 9.50 -16.79
N ASN A 230 24.39 10.45 -17.20
CA ASN A 230 24.64 11.33 -18.34
C ASN A 230 25.17 12.72 -17.98
N ALA A 231 25.43 13.02 -16.72
CA ALA A 231 26.15 14.24 -16.35
C ALA A 231 27.65 14.04 -16.57
N VAL A 232 28.10 14.20 -17.81
CA VAL A 232 29.53 14.35 -18.14
C VAL A 232 30.01 15.60 -17.39
N PRO A 233 31.08 15.52 -16.55
CA PRO A 233 31.64 16.71 -15.96
C PRO A 233 32.16 17.60 -17.11
N SER A 234 31.61 18.80 -17.23
CA SER A 234 32.19 19.84 -18.08
C SER A 234 33.56 20.16 -17.49
N THR A 235 34.60 19.67 -18.13
CA THR A 235 35.98 20.12 -17.90
C THR A 235 36.09 21.52 -18.48
N ASP A 236 35.97 22.53 -17.64
CA ASP A 236 36.53 23.86 -17.85
C ASP A 236 37.90 23.97 -17.17
#